data_7b5e46de037e9727ce658b92e13c7eb9
#
_entry.id   7b5e46de037e9727ce658b92e13c7eb9
#
_cell.length_a   1.000
_cell.length_b   1.000
_cell.length_c   1.000
_cell.angle_alpha   90.00
_cell.angle_beta   90.00
_cell.angle_gamma   90.00
#
_symmetry.space_group_name_H-M   'P 1'
#
loop_
_entity.id
_entity.type
_entity.pdbx_description
1 polymer ?
#
loop_
_entity_poly.entity_id
_entity_poly.type
_entity_poly.pdbx_seq_one_letter_code
_entity_poly.pdbx_strand_id
1 'polypeptide(L)'
;MCIRDRLETALTVGAVAGETLDDEFTLARGNKDTAPLEMTKWFDTNYHYIVPEIADDQDFKAHPQRVIKLVEEARAAGHTVRPYLVGPVTLLALSKQAEGATKSPLDRLEDAVKAYQEVLAELDKSGVKWVQLAEPALVADLTIANDEELAAHTKRAYETILGADNRPQVYLTTPYGSARKGLDVLAELKPEAVQVDLSVGTLALDEGYLDRVKNLKSHLVAGLIDGRNVWAANLRDLRSKYEDLESSLDSLSVSTSVSLQHVPHTLKAETKLPADVATWFSFANEKVKEVVALSQGPLEAPEAYSISDRAVRTRAESERIHNAAVKARIEKLPAGEVKREPAFAERNEAQKELGLPQLPTTTIGSFPQTKEIRQARAAHRKGELSDADYNAALKDEVKSVIELQERLGLDVLVHGEPERNDMVQYFAELLDGFVTTENGWVQSYGSRCTRPP
;
A
#
# COMPACT_ATOMS: atom_id res chain seq x y z
N MET A 1 -2.99 8.70 -4.32
CA MET A 1 -2.68 7.77 -5.44
C MET A 1 -3.67 6.62 -5.37
N CYS A 2 -4.71 6.68 -6.15
CA CYS A 2 -5.79 5.70 -6.20
C CYS A 2 -5.55 4.69 -7.33
N ILE A 3 -6.45 3.70 -7.45
CA ILE A 3 -6.69 2.92 -8.68
C ILE A 3 -6.51 3.80 -9.92
N ARG A 4 -7.01 5.04 -9.87
CA ARG A 4 -6.96 6.03 -10.94
C ARG A 4 -5.55 6.32 -11.47
N ASP A 5 -4.54 6.52 -10.64
CA ASP A 5 -3.20 6.93 -11.12
C ASP A 5 -2.49 5.82 -11.91
N ARG A 6 -2.79 4.57 -11.59
CA ARG A 6 -2.23 3.39 -12.26
C ARG A 6 -2.97 3.11 -13.57
N LEU A 7 -4.29 3.21 -13.51
CA LEU A 7 -5.11 3.17 -14.72
C LEU A 7 -4.77 4.36 -15.62
N GLU A 8 -4.55 5.56 -15.05
CA GLU A 8 -4.11 6.74 -15.77
C GLU A 8 -2.80 6.51 -16.53
N THR A 9 -1.80 5.86 -15.91
CA THR A 9 -0.57 5.49 -16.61
C THR A 9 -0.86 4.52 -17.76
N ALA A 10 -1.63 3.45 -17.50
CA ALA A 10 -1.97 2.46 -18.53
C ALA A 10 -2.72 3.07 -19.72
N LEU A 11 -3.63 4.00 -19.47
CA LEU A 11 -4.32 4.79 -20.51
C LEU A 11 -3.37 5.76 -21.23
N THR A 12 -2.46 6.39 -20.50
CA THR A 12 -1.51 7.37 -21.06
C THR A 12 -0.53 6.74 -22.03
N VAL A 13 -0.11 5.49 -21.80
CA VAL A 13 0.84 4.79 -22.67
C VAL A 13 0.16 3.77 -23.60
N GLY A 14 -1.16 3.70 -23.64
CA GLY A 14 -1.91 2.81 -24.52
C GLY A 14 -1.85 1.33 -24.14
N ALA A 15 -1.54 1.00 -22.89
CA ALA A 15 -1.63 -0.38 -22.39
C ALA A 15 -3.08 -0.86 -22.22
N VAL A 16 -4.01 0.08 -22.06
CA VAL A 16 -5.47 -0.10 -22.15
C VAL A 16 -6.09 1.04 -22.95
N ALA A 17 -7.22 0.80 -23.58
CA ALA A 17 -7.95 1.79 -24.35
C ALA A 17 -9.03 2.47 -23.50
N GLY A 18 -9.20 3.79 -23.66
CA GLY A 18 -10.27 4.56 -23.02
C GLY A 18 -9.94 6.05 -23.01
N GLU A 19 -10.94 6.89 -23.27
CA GLU A 19 -10.77 8.34 -23.33
C GLU A 19 -11.58 9.06 -22.25
N THR A 20 -12.70 8.49 -21.85
CA THR A 20 -13.67 9.08 -20.95
C THR A 20 -13.70 8.40 -19.58
N LEU A 21 -14.34 9.06 -18.61
CA LEU A 21 -14.60 8.48 -17.30
C LEU A 21 -15.50 7.23 -17.39
N ASP A 22 -16.43 7.19 -18.34
CA ASP A 22 -17.29 6.03 -18.55
C ASP A 22 -16.50 4.82 -19.07
N ASP A 23 -15.46 5.05 -19.88
CA ASP A 23 -14.54 3.99 -20.31
C ASP A 23 -13.76 3.44 -19.10
N GLU A 24 -13.27 4.32 -18.21
CA GLU A 24 -12.59 3.90 -16.97
C GLU A 24 -13.51 3.01 -16.10
N PHE A 25 -14.81 3.38 -15.97
CA PHE A 25 -15.78 2.56 -15.26
C PHE A 25 -16.08 1.25 -16.00
N THR A 26 -16.09 1.25 -17.32
CA THR A 26 -16.27 0.04 -18.13
C THR A 26 -15.10 -0.93 -17.95
N LEU A 27 -13.86 -0.44 -17.96
CA LEU A 27 -12.67 -1.25 -17.66
C LEU A 27 -12.76 -1.90 -16.26
N ALA A 28 -13.28 -1.17 -15.27
CA ALA A 28 -13.35 -1.63 -13.90
C ALA A 28 -14.53 -2.55 -13.57
N ARG A 29 -15.68 -2.38 -14.23
CA ARG A 29 -16.96 -3.03 -13.88
C ARG A 29 -17.57 -3.85 -15.01
N GLY A 30 -17.07 -3.69 -16.22
CA GLY A 30 -17.70 -4.23 -17.41
C GLY A 30 -19.02 -3.54 -17.77
N ASN A 31 -19.57 -3.94 -18.88
CA ASN A 31 -20.91 -3.64 -19.32
C ASN A 31 -21.49 -4.86 -20.06
N LYS A 32 -22.63 -4.71 -20.77
CA LYS A 32 -23.27 -5.82 -21.50
C LYS A 32 -22.40 -6.41 -22.64
N ASP A 33 -21.44 -5.64 -23.17
CA ASP A 33 -20.63 -5.99 -24.33
C ASP A 33 -19.15 -6.24 -23.98
N THR A 34 -18.70 -5.79 -22.79
CA THR A 34 -17.31 -5.82 -22.38
C THR A 34 -17.17 -6.39 -20.98
N ALA A 35 -16.39 -7.46 -20.81
CA ALA A 35 -16.04 -7.99 -19.49
C ALA A 35 -15.14 -7.01 -18.72
N PRO A 36 -15.25 -6.93 -17.38
CA PRO A 36 -14.35 -6.13 -16.59
C PRO A 36 -12.95 -6.73 -16.59
N LEU A 37 -11.93 -5.88 -16.55
CA LEU A 37 -10.58 -6.29 -16.25
C LEU A 37 -10.46 -6.72 -14.77
N GLU A 38 -9.47 -7.54 -14.45
CA GLU A 38 -9.21 -7.94 -13.09
C GLU A 38 -8.81 -6.73 -12.23
N MET A 39 -9.31 -6.70 -10.99
CA MET A 39 -8.87 -5.78 -9.96
C MET A 39 -8.15 -6.55 -8.86
N THR A 40 -6.89 -6.23 -8.59
CA THR A 40 -6.10 -6.88 -7.56
C THR A 40 -5.35 -5.88 -6.68
N LYS A 41 -4.73 -6.35 -5.60
CA LYS A 41 -3.99 -5.48 -4.68
C LYS A 41 -2.74 -4.92 -5.33
N TRP A 42 -2.51 -3.63 -5.03
CA TRP A 42 -1.25 -2.97 -5.32
C TRP A 42 -0.22 -3.33 -4.27
N PHE A 43 0.63 -4.30 -4.59
CA PHE A 43 1.60 -4.88 -3.67
C PHE A 43 0.94 -5.35 -2.36
N ASP A 44 1.57 -5.20 -1.24
CA ASP A 44 1.05 -5.52 0.09
C ASP A 44 0.23 -4.39 0.75
N THR A 45 -0.37 -3.52 -0.05
CA THR A 45 -1.20 -2.41 0.42
C THR A 45 -2.69 -2.73 0.38
N ASN A 46 -3.52 -1.87 0.96
CA ASN A 46 -4.97 -1.93 0.83
C ASN A 46 -5.49 -1.37 -0.49
N TYR A 47 -4.63 -0.70 -1.27
CA TYR A 47 -5.02 -0.15 -2.56
C TYR A 47 -5.04 -1.24 -3.63
N HIS A 48 -5.89 -1.05 -4.64
CA HIS A 48 -6.07 -1.97 -5.76
C HIS A 48 -5.74 -1.26 -7.07
N TYR A 49 -5.49 -2.02 -8.11
CA TYR A 49 -5.35 -1.51 -9.47
C TYR A 49 -6.10 -2.41 -10.45
N ILE A 50 -6.45 -1.85 -11.59
CA ILE A 50 -7.00 -2.58 -12.73
C ILE A 50 -5.83 -3.15 -13.51
N VAL A 51 -5.84 -4.47 -13.73
CA VAL A 51 -4.74 -5.21 -14.37
C VAL A 51 -4.88 -5.09 -15.88
N PRO A 52 -3.93 -4.48 -16.60
CA PRO A 52 -3.92 -4.48 -18.06
C PRO A 52 -3.72 -5.89 -18.60
N GLU A 53 -4.39 -6.23 -19.71
CA GLU A 53 -4.19 -7.45 -20.47
C GLU A 53 -3.48 -7.13 -21.78
N ILE A 54 -2.26 -7.65 -21.96
CA ILE A 54 -1.36 -7.30 -23.06
C ILE A 54 -1.38 -8.39 -24.12
N ALA A 55 -1.75 -8.01 -25.34
CA ALA A 55 -1.73 -8.89 -26.52
C ALA A 55 -0.34 -8.92 -27.18
N ASP A 56 -0.08 -9.96 -27.98
CA ASP A 56 1.19 -10.12 -28.72
C ASP A 56 1.43 -8.98 -29.72
N ASP A 57 0.38 -8.37 -30.23
CA ASP A 57 0.37 -7.26 -31.18
C ASP A 57 -0.13 -5.95 -30.55
N GLN A 58 -0.10 -5.82 -29.22
CA GLN A 58 -0.53 -4.60 -28.51
C GLN A 58 0.11 -3.37 -29.12
N ASP A 59 -0.70 -2.41 -29.55
CA ASP A 59 -0.27 -1.10 -30.01
C ASP A 59 -0.22 -0.12 -28.81
N PHE A 60 0.98 0.12 -28.29
CA PHE A 60 1.21 1.09 -27.21
C PHE A 60 1.19 2.51 -27.81
N LYS A 61 0.02 3.14 -27.80
CA LYS A 61 -0.17 4.48 -28.35
C LYS A 61 -0.16 5.52 -27.23
N ALA A 62 0.76 6.48 -27.32
CA ALA A 62 0.89 7.55 -26.33
C ALA A 62 -0.30 8.52 -26.36
N HIS A 63 -0.85 8.84 -25.18
CA HIS A 63 -1.90 9.83 -24.94
C HIS A 63 -1.46 10.89 -23.93
N PRO A 64 -0.41 11.71 -24.24
CA PRO A 64 0.21 12.63 -23.28
C PRO A 64 -0.74 13.73 -22.79
N GLN A 65 -1.78 14.04 -23.55
CA GLN A 65 -2.74 15.11 -23.23
C GLN A 65 -3.48 14.87 -21.90
N ARG A 66 -3.63 13.60 -21.51
CA ARG A 66 -4.24 13.25 -20.20
C ARG A 66 -3.43 13.84 -19.05
N VAL A 67 -2.12 13.63 -19.05
CA VAL A 67 -1.21 14.12 -18.01
C VAL A 67 -0.95 15.62 -18.13
N ILE A 68 -0.79 16.13 -19.36
CA ILE A 68 -0.57 17.56 -19.63
C ILE A 68 -1.73 18.39 -19.08
N LYS A 69 -2.98 17.97 -19.30
CA LYS A 69 -4.17 18.65 -18.76
C LYS A 69 -4.11 18.79 -17.24
N LEU A 70 -3.73 17.73 -16.52
CA LEU A 70 -3.59 17.79 -15.05
C LEU A 70 -2.49 18.76 -14.61
N VAL A 71 -1.38 18.82 -15.34
CA VAL A 71 -0.30 19.77 -15.10
C VAL A 71 -0.77 21.21 -15.33
N GLU A 72 -1.51 21.48 -16.40
CA GLU A 72 -2.06 22.79 -16.73
C GLU A 72 -3.08 23.26 -15.67
N GLU A 73 -3.98 22.39 -15.26
CA GLU A 73 -4.94 22.67 -14.18
C GLU A 73 -4.22 23.04 -12.87
N ALA A 74 -3.17 22.30 -12.50
CA ALA A 74 -2.39 22.62 -11.31
C ALA A 74 -1.63 23.95 -11.44
N ARG A 75 -1.06 24.24 -12.60
CA ARG A 75 -0.39 25.53 -12.90
C ARG A 75 -1.36 26.70 -12.83
N ALA A 76 -2.57 26.52 -13.39
CA ALA A 76 -3.63 27.53 -13.31
C ALA A 76 -4.05 27.82 -11.87
N ALA A 77 -3.95 26.82 -10.98
CA ALA A 77 -4.15 26.96 -9.53
C ALA A 77 -2.93 27.53 -8.78
N GLY A 78 -1.85 27.88 -9.47
CA GLY A 78 -0.64 28.47 -8.88
C GLY A 78 0.35 27.46 -8.31
N HIS A 79 0.24 26.17 -8.67
CA HIS A 79 1.11 25.11 -8.18
C HIS A 79 2.18 24.69 -9.18
N THR A 80 3.41 24.48 -8.71
CA THR A 80 4.44 23.74 -9.44
C THR A 80 4.28 22.26 -9.14
N VAL A 81 4.13 21.45 -10.20
CA VAL A 81 3.88 20.02 -10.05
C VAL A 81 4.88 19.19 -10.83
N ARG A 82 5.07 17.98 -10.35
CA ARG A 82 5.81 16.92 -11.00
C ARG A 82 4.82 15.78 -11.30
N PRO A 83 4.53 15.48 -12.57
CA PRO A 83 3.70 14.34 -12.94
C PRO A 83 4.27 13.03 -12.39
N TYR A 84 3.39 12.15 -11.99
CA TYR A 84 3.71 10.81 -11.54
C TYR A 84 3.16 9.79 -12.54
N LEU A 85 4.01 8.86 -12.97
CA LEU A 85 3.65 7.69 -13.77
C LEU A 85 4.23 6.44 -13.12
N VAL A 86 3.54 5.31 -13.25
CA VAL A 86 4.14 4.00 -13.00
C VAL A 86 5.20 3.77 -14.07
N GLY A 87 6.36 3.25 -13.70
CA GLY A 87 7.42 2.97 -14.66
C GLY A 87 7.10 1.78 -15.56
N PRO A 88 7.74 1.68 -16.74
CA PRO A 88 7.40 0.67 -17.75
C PRO A 88 7.62 -0.77 -17.29
N VAL A 89 8.62 -1.01 -16.47
CA VAL A 89 8.89 -2.37 -15.96
C VAL A 89 7.78 -2.80 -15.00
N THR A 90 7.41 -1.96 -14.05
CA THR A 90 6.32 -2.23 -13.13
C THR A 90 4.97 -2.37 -13.84
N LEU A 91 4.69 -1.51 -14.81
CA LEU A 91 3.44 -1.60 -15.57
C LEU A 91 3.29 -2.97 -16.22
N LEU A 92 4.31 -3.43 -16.92
CA LEU A 92 4.27 -4.73 -17.63
C LEU A 92 4.39 -5.92 -16.67
N ALA A 93 5.22 -5.84 -15.64
CA ALA A 93 5.34 -6.91 -14.65
C ALA A 93 4.04 -7.17 -13.88
N LEU A 94 3.19 -6.17 -13.75
CA LEU A 94 1.87 -6.27 -13.11
C LEU A 94 0.71 -6.41 -14.11
N SER A 95 1.00 -6.54 -15.40
CA SER A 95 0.02 -6.86 -16.43
C SER A 95 -0.12 -8.37 -16.62
N LYS A 96 -1.19 -8.81 -17.28
CA LYS A 96 -1.43 -10.19 -17.69
C LYS A 96 -1.33 -10.35 -19.19
N GLN A 97 -1.14 -11.57 -19.63
CA GLN A 97 -1.35 -11.94 -21.02
C GLN A 97 -2.84 -11.84 -21.36
N ALA A 98 -3.16 -11.19 -22.48
CA ALA A 98 -4.50 -11.25 -23.05
C ALA A 98 -4.85 -12.66 -23.49
N GLU A 99 -6.14 -12.95 -23.62
CA GLU A 99 -6.60 -14.24 -24.09
C GLU A 99 -5.99 -14.56 -25.48
N GLY A 100 -5.35 -15.71 -25.60
CA GLY A 100 -4.67 -16.17 -26.82
C GLY A 100 -3.27 -15.60 -27.04
N ALA A 101 -2.78 -14.68 -26.20
CA ALA A 101 -1.41 -14.19 -26.28
C ALA A 101 -0.40 -15.26 -25.85
N THR A 102 0.77 -15.26 -26.49
CA THR A 102 1.85 -16.22 -26.25
C THR A 102 3.08 -15.62 -25.60
N LYS A 103 3.25 -14.27 -25.72
CA LYS A 103 4.37 -13.53 -25.16
C LYS A 103 4.07 -13.08 -23.72
N SER A 104 5.11 -13.07 -22.88
CA SER A 104 5.01 -12.39 -21.59
C SER A 104 4.78 -10.88 -21.81
N PRO A 105 4.01 -10.19 -20.95
CA PRO A 105 3.93 -8.74 -21.02
C PRO A 105 5.30 -8.04 -21.03
N LEU A 106 6.29 -8.56 -20.30
CA LEU A 106 7.66 -8.04 -20.28
C LEU A 106 8.40 -8.17 -21.63
N ASP A 107 8.00 -9.10 -22.50
CA ASP A 107 8.54 -9.20 -23.87
C ASP A 107 8.13 -7.99 -24.77
N ARG A 108 7.14 -7.20 -24.32
CA ARG A 108 6.67 -5.99 -25.01
C ARG A 108 7.28 -4.70 -24.44
N LEU A 109 8.34 -4.83 -23.62
CA LEU A 109 8.97 -3.69 -22.93
C LEU A 109 9.45 -2.59 -23.90
N GLU A 110 10.10 -2.97 -24.99
CA GLU A 110 10.65 -2.01 -25.95
C GLU A 110 9.55 -1.18 -26.64
N ASP A 111 8.40 -1.79 -26.92
CA ASP A 111 7.27 -1.09 -27.54
C ASP A 111 6.60 -0.14 -26.51
N ALA A 112 6.42 -0.59 -25.29
CA ALA A 112 5.92 0.27 -24.19
C ALA A 112 6.87 1.45 -23.95
N VAL A 113 8.20 1.23 -23.93
CA VAL A 113 9.21 2.29 -23.71
C VAL A 113 9.13 3.38 -24.80
N LYS A 114 8.82 3.04 -26.06
CA LYS A 114 8.59 4.05 -27.11
C LYS A 114 7.44 4.98 -26.76
N ALA A 115 6.32 4.44 -26.30
CA ALA A 115 5.19 5.26 -25.85
C ALA A 115 5.55 6.15 -24.65
N TYR A 116 6.36 5.66 -23.70
CA TYR A 116 6.89 6.49 -22.61
C TYR A 116 7.76 7.63 -23.16
N GLN A 117 8.65 7.37 -24.12
CA GLN A 117 9.47 8.42 -24.75
C GLN A 117 8.61 9.49 -25.41
N GLU A 118 7.55 9.13 -26.13
CA GLU A 118 6.61 10.06 -26.72
C GLU A 118 5.90 10.92 -25.67
N VAL A 119 5.40 10.29 -24.58
CA VAL A 119 4.78 11.01 -23.46
C VAL A 119 5.77 11.99 -22.83
N LEU A 120 7.01 11.57 -22.57
CA LEU A 120 8.03 12.40 -21.95
C LEU A 120 8.44 13.57 -22.86
N ALA A 121 8.54 13.35 -24.16
CA ALA A 121 8.84 14.41 -25.13
C ALA A 121 7.75 15.51 -25.16
N GLU A 122 6.48 15.12 -25.08
CA GLU A 122 5.37 16.08 -25.02
C GLU A 122 5.29 16.80 -23.66
N LEU A 123 5.62 16.13 -22.56
CA LEU A 123 5.75 16.76 -21.25
C LEU A 123 6.88 17.81 -21.22
N ASP A 124 8.02 17.52 -21.84
CA ASP A 124 9.13 18.49 -21.97
C ASP A 124 8.70 19.71 -22.79
N LYS A 125 8.08 19.51 -23.95
CA LYS A 125 7.52 20.59 -24.79
C LYS A 125 6.52 21.47 -24.03
N SER A 126 5.73 20.87 -23.11
CA SER A 126 4.80 21.62 -22.25
C SER A 126 5.50 22.29 -21.05
N GLY A 127 6.83 22.23 -20.98
CA GLY A 127 7.64 22.90 -19.95
C GLY A 127 7.65 22.22 -18.59
N VAL A 128 7.31 20.93 -18.53
CA VAL A 128 7.49 20.09 -17.34
C VAL A 128 8.98 19.89 -17.09
N LYS A 129 9.47 20.18 -15.89
CA LYS A 129 10.90 20.07 -15.56
C LYS A 129 11.27 18.71 -14.97
N TRP A 130 10.37 18.09 -14.24
CA TRP A 130 10.58 16.82 -13.56
C TRP A 130 9.39 15.90 -13.78
N VAL A 131 9.66 14.63 -14.04
CA VAL A 131 8.67 13.54 -14.00
C VAL A 131 9.09 12.52 -12.95
N GLN A 132 8.13 11.97 -12.23
CA GLN A 132 8.35 10.86 -11.32
C GLN A 132 7.92 9.55 -11.98
N LEU A 133 8.87 8.62 -12.11
CA LEU A 133 8.62 7.25 -12.57
C LEU A 133 8.79 6.29 -11.40
N ALA A 134 7.77 5.50 -11.11
CA ALA A 134 7.80 4.58 -9.96
C ALA A 134 7.96 3.13 -10.42
N GLU A 135 8.97 2.46 -9.89
CA GLU A 135 9.28 1.05 -10.16
C GLU A 135 9.23 0.17 -8.90
N PRO A 136 8.07 0.09 -8.22
CA PRO A 136 7.93 -0.78 -7.06
C PRO A 136 8.04 -2.28 -7.39
N ALA A 137 8.01 -2.71 -8.64
CA ALA A 137 8.34 -4.08 -9.02
C ALA A 137 9.75 -4.50 -8.57
N LEU A 138 10.69 -3.55 -8.46
CA LEU A 138 12.06 -3.81 -8.03
C LEU A 138 12.21 -4.20 -6.55
N VAL A 139 11.16 -4.02 -5.76
CA VAL A 139 11.16 -4.35 -4.31
C VAL A 139 10.27 -5.55 -3.97
N ALA A 140 9.56 -6.11 -4.95
CA ALA A 140 8.57 -7.15 -4.72
C ALA A 140 9.04 -8.53 -5.22
N ASP A 141 8.56 -9.59 -4.57
CA ASP A 141 8.71 -10.96 -5.06
C ASP A 141 7.59 -11.24 -6.07
N LEU A 142 7.93 -11.19 -7.35
CA LEU A 142 6.98 -11.40 -8.45
C LEU A 142 7.18 -12.80 -9.06
N THR A 143 6.08 -13.40 -9.51
CA THR A 143 6.14 -14.71 -10.19
C THR A 143 6.51 -14.62 -11.66
N ILE A 144 6.38 -13.43 -12.27
CA ILE A 144 6.62 -13.22 -13.70
C ILE A 144 8.12 -13.10 -14.05
N ALA A 145 8.93 -12.61 -13.12
CA ALA A 145 10.37 -12.45 -13.30
C ALA A 145 11.09 -12.41 -11.93
N ASN A 146 12.31 -12.90 -11.87
CA ASN A 146 13.15 -12.79 -10.68
C ASN A 146 13.90 -11.44 -10.62
N ASP A 147 14.67 -11.20 -9.55
CA ASP A 147 15.37 -9.92 -9.32
C ASP A 147 16.38 -9.61 -10.43
N GLU A 148 17.12 -10.59 -10.96
CA GLU A 148 18.08 -10.41 -12.04
C GLU A 148 17.39 -10.04 -13.36
N GLU A 149 16.27 -10.69 -13.67
CA GLU A 149 15.47 -10.41 -14.86
C GLU A 149 14.84 -9.01 -14.78
N LEU A 150 14.25 -8.65 -13.64
CA LEU A 150 13.70 -7.32 -13.41
C LEU A 150 14.78 -6.23 -13.51
N ALA A 151 15.97 -6.48 -12.95
CA ALA A 151 17.12 -5.58 -13.05
C ALA A 151 17.55 -5.40 -14.52
N ALA A 152 17.63 -6.49 -15.30
CA ALA A 152 17.97 -6.44 -16.72
C ALA A 152 16.92 -5.70 -17.57
N HIS A 153 15.63 -5.92 -17.31
CA HIS A 153 14.55 -5.16 -17.95
C HIS A 153 14.62 -3.67 -17.61
N THR A 154 14.87 -3.33 -16.33
CA THR A 154 15.03 -1.96 -15.89
C THR A 154 16.20 -1.27 -16.59
N LYS A 155 17.34 -1.95 -16.68
CA LYS A 155 18.52 -1.42 -17.38
C LYS A 155 18.16 -1.04 -18.82
N ARG A 156 17.60 -1.97 -19.60
CA ARG A 156 17.23 -1.73 -21.01
C ARG A 156 16.22 -0.60 -21.18
N ALA A 157 15.18 -0.58 -20.34
CA ALA A 157 14.15 0.46 -20.39
C ALA A 157 14.73 1.84 -20.12
N TYR A 158 15.51 1.97 -19.05
CA TYR A 158 16.00 3.27 -18.60
C TYR A 158 17.25 3.74 -19.34
N GLU A 159 18.09 2.87 -19.92
CA GLU A 159 19.11 3.29 -20.90
C GLU A 159 18.46 4.03 -22.09
N THR A 160 17.31 3.53 -22.56
CA THR A 160 16.55 4.14 -23.65
C THR A 160 15.87 5.45 -23.22
N ILE A 161 15.20 5.46 -22.06
CA ILE A 161 14.48 6.64 -21.56
C ILE A 161 15.47 7.76 -21.21
N LEU A 162 16.51 7.45 -20.45
CA LEU A 162 17.50 8.45 -19.99
C LEU A 162 18.40 8.95 -21.12
N GLY A 163 18.60 8.14 -22.15
CA GLY A 163 19.36 8.52 -23.35
C GLY A 163 18.65 9.49 -24.30
N ALA A 164 17.36 9.78 -24.10
CA ALA A 164 16.62 10.77 -24.91
C ALA A 164 16.93 12.21 -24.48
N ASP A 165 17.22 13.09 -25.42
CA ASP A 165 17.53 14.51 -25.16
C ASP A 165 16.29 15.36 -24.83
N ASN A 166 15.12 14.97 -25.36
CA ASN A 166 13.87 15.72 -25.27
C ASN A 166 12.94 15.11 -24.21
N ARG A 167 13.34 15.20 -22.96
CA ARG A 167 12.56 14.71 -21.79
C ARG A 167 12.76 15.60 -20.55
N PRO A 168 11.81 15.61 -19.62
CA PRO A 168 12.04 16.15 -18.28
C PRO A 168 13.14 15.37 -17.53
N GLN A 169 13.68 15.95 -16.48
CA GLN A 169 14.50 15.22 -15.53
C GLN A 169 13.68 14.09 -14.89
N VAL A 170 14.30 12.92 -14.72
CA VAL A 170 13.65 11.73 -14.18
C VAL A 170 13.96 11.58 -12.70
N TYR A 171 12.89 11.56 -11.92
CA TYR A 171 12.90 11.16 -10.51
C TYR A 171 12.38 9.74 -10.41
N LEU A 172 13.29 8.76 -10.28
CA LEU A 172 12.94 7.35 -10.20
C LEU A 172 12.71 6.96 -8.75
N THR A 173 11.61 6.24 -8.47
CA THR A 173 11.27 5.86 -7.10
C THR A 173 11.02 4.36 -6.96
N THR A 174 11.56 3.76 -5.88
CA THR A 174 11.39 2.35 -5.52
C THR A 174 10.76 2.22 -4.13
N PRO A 175 9.46 2.54 -3.99
CA PRO A 175 8.75 2.49 -2.71
C PRO A 175 8.46 1.05 -2.29
N TYR A 176 8.18 0.86 -0.98
CA TYR A 176 7.70 -0.37 -0.33
C TYR A 176 8.76 -1.39 0.07
N GLY A 177 10.04 -1.07 0.02
CA GLY A 177 11.09 -1.97 0.48
C GLY A 177 12.45 -1.74 -0.16
N SER A 178 13.36 -2.69 0.02
CA SER A 178 14.69 -2.67 -0.57
C SER A 178 14.65 -2.95 -2.07
N ALA A 179 15.31 -2.13 -2.87
CA ALA A 179 15.41 -2.30 -4.32
C ALA A 179 16.34 -3.47 -4.76
N ARG A 180 16.98 -4.16 -3.82
CA ARG A 180 17.79 -5.37 -4.08
C ARG A 180 18.76 -5.20 -5.25
N LYS A 181 18.68 -6.07 -6.26
CA LYS A 181 19.48 -5.98 -7.50
C LYS A 181 19.18 -4.74 -8.35
N GLY A 182 17.97 -4.22 -8.24
CA GLY A 182 17.61 -2.96 -8.90
C GLY A 182 18.50 -1.79 -8.46
N LEU A 183 18.99 -1.79 -7.21
CA LEU A 183 19.86 -0.73 -6.71
C LEU A 183 21.18 -0.64 -7.50
N ASP A 184 21.79 -1.79 -7.84
CA ASP A 184 23.01 -1.83 -8.62
C ASP A 184 22.80 -1.23 -10.02
N VAL A 185 21.67 -1.57 -10.64
CA VAL A 185 21.27 -1.01 -11.95
C VAL A 185 21.05 0.50 -11.87
N LEU A 186 20.38 0.98 -10.81
CA LEU A 186 20.15 2.43 -10.62
C LEU A 186 21.47 3.19 -10.42
N ALA A 187 22.48 2.57 -9.77
CA ALA A 187 23.80 3.14 -9.62
C ALA A 187 24.55 3.24 -10.97
N GLU A 188 24.34 2.30 -11.88
CA GLU A 188 24.89 2.33 -13.25
C GLU A 188 24.20 3.36 -14.14
N LEU A 189 22.85 3.40 -14.12
CA LEU A 189 22.01 4.23 -14.97
C LEU A 189 22.10 5.73 -14.66
N LYS A 190 22.30 6.08 -13.38
CA LYS A 190 22.44 7.45 -12.89
C LYS A 190 21.30 8.39 -13.32
N PRO A 191 20.02 8.06 -13.07
CA PRO A 191 18.94 9.02 -13.28
C PRO A 191 19.20 10.28 -12.45
N GLU A 192 18.56 11.41 -12.80
CA GLU A 192 18.83 12.68 -12.14
C GLU A 192 18.51 12.63 -10.63
N ALA A 193 17.47 11.91 -10.22
CA ALA A 193 17.20 11.65 -8.81
C ALA A 193 16.65 10.22 -8.59
N VAL A 194 16.99 9.63 -7.46
CA VAL A 194 16.50 8.31 -7.02
C VAL A 194 15.93 8.42 -5.61
N GLN A 195 14.71 7.92 -5.40
CA GLN A 195 14.20 7.71 -4.05
C GLN A 195 14.21 6.21 -3.73
N VAL A 196 14.66 5.91 -2.52
CA VAL A 196 14.61 4.56 -1.94
C VAL A 196 13.91 4.59 -0.58
N ASP A 197 13.28 3.49 -0.21
CA ASP A 197 12.68 3.30 1.11
C ASP A 197 13.77 2.94 2.12
N LEU A 198 14.03 3.83 3.06
CA LEU A 198 14.97 3.67 4.17
C LEU A 198 14.26 3.69 5.52
N SER A 199 12.99 3.29 5.55
CA SER A 199 12.24 3.12 6.79
C SER A 199 12.92 2.06 7.70
N VAL A 200 12.66 2.16 8.99
CA VAL A 200 13.22 1.23 9.98
C VAL A 200 12.90 -0.23 9.64
N GLY A 201 11.69 -0.48 9.12
CA GLY A 201 11.28 -1.82 8.68
C GLY A 201 12.13 -2.34 7.53
N THR A 202 12.34 -1.56 6.48
CA THR A 202 13.18 -1.93 5.34
C THR A 202 14.62 -2.18 5.75
N LEU A 203 15.20 -1.29 6.57
CA LEU A 203 16.59 -1.45 7.05
C LEU A 203 16.76 -2.66 7.98
N ALA A 204 15.72 -3.05 8.70
CA ALA A 204 15.75 -4.24 9.55
C ALA A 204 15.68 -5.56 8.75
N LEU A 205 15.07 -5.54 7.56
CA LEU A 205 14.92 -6.72 6.70
C LEU A 205 16.10 -6.90 5.71
N ASP A 206 16.86 -5.85 5.43
CA ASP A 206 18.00 -5.88 4.50
C ASP A 206 19.23 -5.23 5.13
N GLU A 207 20.00 -6.06 5.85
CA GLU A 207 21.24 -5.64 6.49
C GLU A 207 22.26 -5.15 5.44
N GLY A 208 22.84 -3.97 5.71
CA GLY A 208 23.79 -3.31 4.80
C GLY A 208 23.14 -2.56 3.62
N TYR A 209 21.81 -2.49 3.53
CA TYR A 209 21.12 -1.73 2.47
C TYR A 209 21.51 -0.26 2.49
N LEU A 210 21.59 0.36 3.68
CA LEU A 210 22.01 1.76 3.84
C LEU A 210 23.39 2.03 3.23
N ASP A 211 24.35 1.10 3.43
CA ASP A 211 25.71 1.25 2.87
C ASP A 211 25.74 1.07 1.35
N ARG A 212 24.89 0.19 0.82
CA ARG A 212 24.78 0.03 -0.64
C ARG A 212 24.19 1.25 -1.32
N VAL A 213 23.23 1.93 -0.68
CA VAL A 213 22.63 3.17 -1.18
C VAL A 213 23.67 4.29 -1.37
N LYS A 214 24.72 4.32 -0.57
CA LYS A 214 25.86 5.27 -0.70
C LYS A 214 26.62 5.14 -2.03
N ASN A 215 26.44 4.05 -2.77
CA ASN A 215 27.04 3.89 -4.10
C ASN A 215 26.26 4.60 -5.22
N LEU A 216 25.06 5.08 -4.96
CA LEU A 216 24.29 5.85 -5.93
C LEU A 216 25.02 7.16 -6.29
N LYS A 217 25.00 7.52 -7.57
CA LYS A 217 25.59 8.76 -8.09
C LYS A 217 24.57 9.81 -8.49
N SER A 218 23.31 9.46 -8.36
CA SER A 218 22.15 10.33 -8.54
C SER A 218 21.95 11.19 -7.30
N HIS A 219 21.15 12.25 -7.42
CA HIS A 219 20.60 12.91 -6.25
C HIS A 219 19.76 11.90 -5.44
N LEU A 220 20.19 11.59 -4.23
CA LEU A 220 19.44 10.67 -3.38
C LEU A 220 18.31 11.41 -2.68
N VAL A 221 17.10 10.86 -2.76
CA VAL A 221 15.96 11.25 -1.92
C VAL A 221 15.73 10.13 -0.91
N ALA A 222 16.25 10.32 0.30
CA ALA A 222 16.19 9.30 1.35
C ALA A 222 14.80 9.23 1.98
N GLY A 223 14.11 8.12 1.78
CA GLY A 223 12.79 7.84 2.33
C GLY A 223 12.86 7.41 3.80
N LEU A 224 13.30 8.29 4.68
CA LEU A 224 13.58 8.02 6.10
C LEU A 224 12.33 8.07 6.99
N ILE A 225 11.37 8.96 6.69
CA ILE A 225 10.12 9.03 7.46
C ILE A 225 9.17 7.95 6.96
N ASP A 226 8.80 7.02 7.82
CA ASP A 226 7.91 5.91 7.45
C ASP A 226 6.52 6.43 7.09
N GLY A 227 6.12 6.23 5.83
CA GLY A 227 4.82 6.63 5.28
C GLY A 227 3.71 5.59 5.45
N ARG A 228 3.99 4.41 6.03
CA ARG A 228 3.02 3.31 6.18
C ARG A 228 2.53 3.10 7.60
N ASN A 229 3.27 3.53 8.61
CA ASN A 229 2.84 3.46 10.00
C ASN A 229 2.35 4.82 10.52
N VAL A 230 1.64 4.78 11.62
CA VAL A 230 1.02 5.97 12.25
C VAL A 230 1.86 6.56 13.38
N TRP A 231 3.05 6.01 13.65
CA TRP A 231 3.87 6.43 14.78
C TRP A 231 4.64 7.72 14.49
N ALA A 232 4.79 8.54 15.52
CA ALA A 232 5.72 9.66 15.50
C ALA A 232 7.15 9.15 15.28
N ALA A 233 7.88 9.80 14.37
CA ALA A 233 9.22 9.40 14.01
C ALA A 233 10.21 9.66 15.15
N ASN A 234 11.21 8.78 15.33
CA ASN A 234 12.36 9.03 16.18
C ASN A 234 13.36 9.93 15.40
N LEU A 235 13.16 11.24 15.47
CA LEU A 235 13.95 12.19 14.68
C LEU A 235 15.45 12.16 14.99
N ARG A 236 15.88 11.81 16.21
CA ARG A 236 17.30 11.70 16.55
C ARG A 236 17.97 10.53 15.85
N ASP A 237 17.34 9.37 15.90
CA ASP A 237 17.85 8.18 15.22
C ASP A 237 17.90 8.38 13.69
N LEU A 238 16.84 8.98 13.13
CA LEU A 238 16.80 9.28 11.70
C LEU A 238 17.79 10.37 11.29
N ARG A 239 18.06 11.35 12.15
CA ARG A 239 19.07 12.39 11.89
C ARG A 239 20.47 11.79 11.83
N SER A 240 20.80 10.86 12.71
CA SER A 240 22.07 10.13 12.63
C SER A 240 22.26 9.40 11.31
N LYS A 241 21.21 8.74 10.81
CA LYS A 241 21.22 8.10 9.48
C LYS A 241 21.35 9.11 8.33
N TYR A 242 20.65 10.24 8.44
CA TYR A 242 20.75 11.33 7.47
C TYR A 242 22.16 11.86 7.39
N GLU A 243 22.82 12.14 8.52
CA GLU A 243 24.20 12.65 8.61
C GLU A 243 25.23 11.65 8.07
N ASP A 244 25.02 10.35 8.30
CA ASP A 244 25.85 9.30 7.73
C ASP A 244 25.75 9.28 6.18
N LEU A 245 24.54 9.41 5.63
CA LEU A 245 24.33 9.56 4.19
C LEU A 245 24.92 10.85 3.64
N GLU A 246 24.69 11.98 4.31
CA GLU A 246 25.18 13.31 3.91
C GLU A 246 26.71 13.35 3.82
N SER A 247 27.41 12.66 4.74
CA SER A 247 28.86 12.57 4.73
C SER A 247 29.45 11.78 3.55
N SER A 248 28.62 10.97 2.89
CA SER A 248 29.03 10.01 1.85
C SER A 248 28.54 10.36 0.45
N LEU A 249 27.58 11.27 0.33
CA LEU A 249 26.88 11.59 -0.92
C LEU A 249 27.04 13.06 -1.30
N ASP A 250 27.20 13.32 -2.60
CA ASP A 250 27.34 14.69 -3.12
C ASP A 250 26.02 15.48 -3.05
N SER A 251 24.88 14.81 -3.07
CA SER A 251 23.57 15.46 -3.11
C SER A 251 22.50 14.57 -2.46
N LEU A 252 21.82 15.13 -1.46
CA LEU A 252 20.84 14.42 -0.62
C LEU A 252 19.61 15.28 -0.33
N SER A 253 18.46 14.66 -0.35
CA SER A 253 17.21 15.17 0.22
C SER A 253 16.55 14.09 1.09
N VAL A 254 15.60 14.49 1.92
CA VAL A 254 14.80 13.59 2.74
C VAL A 254 13.34 13.60 2.31
N SER A 255 12.68 12.46 2.42
CA SER A 255 11.25 12.30 2.14
C SER A 255 10.60 11.26 3.05
N THR A 256 9.30 11.04 2.86
CA THR A 256 8.64 9.83 3.35
C THR A 256 9.08 8.63 2.52
N SER A 257 9.09 7.43 3.14
CA SER A 257 9.49 6.18 2.47
C SER A 257 8.56 5.82 1.31
N VAL A 258 7.27 6.13 1.48
CA VAL A 258 6.20 5.91 0.50
C VAL A 258 5.20 7.05 0.53
N SER A 259 4.20 7.00 -0.34
CA SER A 259 3.08 7.96 -0.36
C SER A 259 2.31 7.98 0.97
N LEU A 260 1.99 9.16 1.47
CA LEU A 260 1.20 9.36 2.70
C LEU A 260 -0.29 9.00 2.57
N GLN A 261 -0.74 8.49 1.43
CA GLN A 261 -2.08 7.92 1.29
C GLN A 261 -2.35 6.72 2.20
N HIS A 262 -1.29 6.07 2.71
CA HIS A 262 -1.38 4.87 3.55
C HIS A 262 -1.68 5.18 5.01
N VAL A 263 -1.64 6.45 5.40
CA VAL A 263 -1.90 6.91 6.77
C VAL A 263 -3.06 7.91 6.79
N PRO A 264 -3.76 8.09 7.93
CA PRO A 264 -4.81 9.08 8.06
C PRO A 264 -4.32 10.50 7.80
N HIS A 265 -5.22 11.42 7.44
CA HIS A 265 -4.85 12.76 6.99
C HIS A 265 -4.23 13.63 8.10
N THR A 266 -4.87 13.74 9.27
CA THR A 266 -4.37 14.59 10.37
C THR A 266 -4.92 14.19 11.74
N LEU A 267 -4.09 14.28 12.76
CA LEU A 267 -4.49 14.08 14.16
C LEU A 267 -5.46 15.16 14.69
N LYS A 268 -5.50 16.32 14.07
CA LYS A 268 -6.39 17.41 14.51
C LYS A 268 -7.88 17.06 14.49
N ALA A 269 -8.25 16.06 13.69
CA ALA A 269 -9.63 15.59 13.58
C ALA A 269 -9.98 14.53 14.64
N GLU A 270 -9.01 14.02 15.40
CA GLU A 270 -9.19 12.93 16.35
C GLU A 270 -9.43 13.46 17.76
N THR A 271 -10.71 13.50 18.17
CA THR A 271 -11.09 14.09 19.46
C THR A 271 -11.26 13.07 20.58
N LYS A 272 -11.35 11.77 20.27
CA LYS A 272 -11.61 10.70 21.22
C LYS A 272 -10.38 9.85 21.56
N LEU A 273 -9.25 10.09 20.93
CA LEU A 273 -8.01 9.41 21.31
C LEU A 273 -7.60 9.80 22.74
N PRO A 274 -7.15 8.86 23.58
CA PRO A 274 -6.54 9.21 24.85
C PRO A 274 -5.39 10.20 24.63
N ALA A 275 -5.32 11.25 25.44
CA ALA A 275 -4.39 12.36 25.23
C ALA A 275 -2.92 11.94 25.22
N ASP A 276 -2.54 10.94 26.02
CA ASP A 276 -1.21 10.32 26.04
C ASP A 276 -0.93 9.59 24.73
N VAL A 277 -1.86 8.75 24.27
CA VAL A 277 -1.74 7.97 23.03
C VAL A 277 -1.66 8.87 21.80
N ALA A 278 -2.46 9.95 21.74
CA ALA A 278 -2.44 10.90 20.63
C ALA A 278 -1.04 11.53 20.41
N THR A 279 -0.22 11.68 21.46
CA THR A 279 1.15 12.21 21.34
C THR A 279 2.13 11.24 20.69
N TRP A 280 1.80 9.97 20.58
CA TRP A 280 2.65 8.94 19.97
C TRP A 280 2.44 8.81 18.46
N PHE A 281 1.39 9.43 17.93
CA PHE A 281 0.98 9.30 16.53
C PHE A 281 1.46 10.49 15.68
N SER A 282 1.63 10.19 14.41
CA SER A 282 1.96 11.15 13.36
C SER A 282 1.24 10.70 12.08
N PHE A 283 0.25 11.48 11.63
CA PHE A 283 -0.51 11.23 10.41
C PHE A 283 0.09 12.02 9.24
N ALA A 284 -0.54 12.04 8.08
CA ALA A 284 0.06 12.61 6.87
C ALA A 284 0.58 14.06 7.06
N ASN A 285 -0.24 14.95 7.62
CA ASN A 285 0.15 16.35 7.85
C ASN A 285 1.29 16.48 8.87
N GLU A 286 1.27 15.64 9.89
CA GLU A 286 2.30 15.64 10.92
C GLU A 286 3.61 15.06 10.35
N LYS A 287 3.57 13.99 9.54
CA LYS A 287 4.74 13.40 8.88
C LYS A 287 5.44 14.36 7.91
N VAL A 288 4.68 15.20 7.21
CA VAL A 288 5.28 16.28 6.39
C VAL A 288 6.12 17.22 7.25
N LYS A 289 5.67 17.57 8.47
CA LYS A 289 6.45 18.39 9.40
C LYS A 289 7.68 17.66 9.92
N GLU A 290 7.59 16.35 10.14
CA GLU A 290 8.74 15.51 10.51
C GLU A 290 9.80 15.49 9.40
N VAL A 291 9.40 15.42 8.12
CA VAL A 291 10.32 15.53 6.98
C VAL A 291 11.06 16.87 7.01
N VAL A 292 10.33 17.98 7.20
CA VAL A 292 10.93 19.32 7.29
C VAL A 292 11.88 19.42 8.49
N ALA A 293 11.45 18.98 9.67
CA ALA A 293 12.29 19.02 10.88
C ALA A 293 13.56 18.17 10.75
N LEU A 294 13.45 16.99 10.11
CA LEU A 294 14.59 16.12 9.87
C LEU A 294 15.63 16.79 8.95
N SER A 295 15.19 17.49 7.89
CA SER A 295 16.07 18.23 6.99
C SER A 295 16.80 19.39 7.69
N GLN A 296 16.08 20.11 8.56
CA GLN A 296 16.62 21.25 9.30
C GLN A 296 17.59 20.84 10.41
N GLY A 297 17.33 19.72 11.06
CA GLY A 297 18.13 19.27 12.19
C GLY A 297 17.76 19.90 13.54
N PRO A 298 18.36 19.42 14.66
CA PRO A 298 17.93 19.76 16.01
C PRO A 298 18.21 21.22 16.42
N LEU A 299 19.13 21.90 15.74
CA LEU A 299 19.43 23.29 16.04
C LEU A 299 18.41 24.27 15.46
N GLU A 300 17.87 23.95 14.28
CA GLU A 300 16.88 24.80 13.60
C GLU A 300 15.43 24.40 13.94
N ALA A 301 15.19 23.14 14.32
CA ALA A 301 13.89 22.63 14.69
C ALA A 301 13.82 22.02 16.11
N PRO A 302 14.32 22.69 17.18
CA PRO A 302 14.48 22.10 18.52
C PRO A 302 13.16 21.64 19.15
N GLU A 303 12.04 22.32 18.86
CA GLU A 303 10.73 21.95 19.37
C GLU A 303 10.26 20.60 18.78
N ALA A 304 10.41 20.41 17.46
CA ALA A 304 10.03 19.17 16.79
C ALA A 304 10.83 17.97 17.35
N TYR A 305 12.11 18.14 17.58
CA TYR A 305 12.95 17.10 18.19
C TYR A 305 12.53 16.81 19.65
N SER A 306 12.21 17.85 20.44
CA SER A 306 11.72 17.66 21.80
C SER A 306 10.38 16.92 21.85
N ILE A 307 9.47 17.21 20.93
CA ILE A 307 8.18 16.49 20.78
C ILE A 307 8.43 15.02 20.41
N SER A 308 9.30 14.76 19.43
CA SER A 308 9.69 13.42 19.01
C SER A 308 10.31 12.61 20.17
N ASP A 309 11.29 13.17 20.89
CA ASP A 309 11.93 12.52 22.04
C ASP A 309 10.90 12.15 23.12
N ARG A 310 9.96 13.04 23.39
CA ARG A 310 8.88 12.79 24.36
C ARG A 310 7.96 11.67 23.89
N ALA A 311 7.52 11.70 22.63
CA ALA A 311 6.65 10.68 22.04
C ALA A 311 7.29 9.28 22.14
N VAL A 312 8.54 9.15 21.71
CA VAL A 312 9.30 7.90 21.77
C VAL A 312 9.45 7.39 23.21
N ARG A 313 9.88 8.25 24.13
CA ARG A 313 10.09 7.88 25.53
C ARG A 313 8.80 7.48 26.23
N THR A 314 7.75 8.33 26.16
CA THR A 314 6.50 8.05 26.86
C THR A 314 5.78 6.82 26.33
N ARG A 315 5.91 6.52 25.02
CA ARG A 315 5.42 5.27 24.46
C ARG A 315 6.18 4.07 25.00
N ALA A 316 7.52 4.14 25.04
CA ALA A 316 8.35 3.03 25.51
C ALA A 316 8.13 2.71 27.00
N GLU A 317 7.80 3.71 27.82
CA GLU A 317 7.59 3.58 29.27
C GLU A 317 6.12 3.31 29.65
N SER A 318 5.17 3.33 28.73
CA SER A 318 3.74 3.26 29.01
C SER A 318 3.29 1.90 29.49
N GLU A 319 2.61 1.86 30.63
CA GLU A 319 1.96 0.65 31.17
C GLU A 319 0.85 0.11 30.23
N ARG A 320 0.27 0.96 29.36
CA ARG A 320 -0.71 0.52 28.35
C ARG A 320 -0.11 -0.48 27.37
N ILE A 321 1.19 -0.36 27.09
CA ILE A 321 1.91 -1.23 26.13
C ILE A 321 2.49 -2.45 26.84
N HIS A 322 2.81 -2.33 28.13
CA HIS A 322 3.52 -3.33 28.91
C HIS A 322 2.60 -4.10 29.85
N ASN A 323 1.93 -5.13 29.35
CA ASN A 323 1.17 -6.05 30.19
C ASN A 323 2.09 -7.17 30.73
N ALA A 324 2.40 -7.12 32.04
CA ALA A 324 3.31 -8.07 32.69
C ALA A 324 2.79 -9.53 32.59
N ALA A 325 1.48 -9.75 32.67
CA ALA A 325 0.90 -11.08 32.56
C ALA A 325 1.08 -11.68 31.15
N VAL A 326 0.93 -10.85 30.10
CA VAL A 326 1.16 -11.26 28.71
C VAL A 326 2.64 -11.58 28.49
N LYS A 327 3.56 -10.73 28.97
CA LYS A 327 5.01 -10.96 28.88
C LYS A 327 5.41 -12.26 29.57
N ALA A 328 4.94 -12.49 30.79
CA ALA A 328 5.21 -13.73 31.53
C ALA A 328 4.66 -14.99 30.84
N ARG A 329 3.58 -14.88 30.05
CA ARG A 329 3.09 -16.00 29.22
C ARG A 329 4.00 -16.25 28.02
N ILE A 330 4.48 -15.20 27.36
CA ILE A 330 5.41 -15.32 26.22
C ILE A 330 6.72 -15.94 26.66
N GLU A 331 7.28 -15.52 27.82
CA GLU A 331 8.51 -16.08 28.38
C GLU A 331 8.41 -17.57 28.70
N LYS A 332 7.20 -18.07 28.98
CA LYS A 332 6.92 -19.49 29.26
C LYS A 332 6.68 -20.34 28.02
N LEU A 333 6.67 -19.73 26.81
CA LEU A 333 6.55 -20.52 25.59
C LEU A 333 7.78 -21.41 25.43
N PRO A 334 7.60 -22.68 25.01
CA PRO A 334 8.73 -23.59 24.82
C PRO A 334 9.67 -23.01 23.77
N ALA A 335 10.97 -23.07 24.06
CA ALA A 335 12.00 -22.75 23.09
C ALA A 335 12.09 -23.89 22.06
N GLY A 336 12.03 -23.55 20.78
CA GLY A 336 12.14 -24.49 19.68
C GLY A 336 10.85 -24.72 18.90
N GLU A 337 10.84 -25.76 18.08
CA GLU A 337 9.72 -26.07 17.20
C GLU A 337 8.51 -26.57 17.99
N VAL A 338 7.39 -25.80 17.96
CA VAL A 338 6.13 -26.20 18.59
C VAL A 338 5.32 -27.04 17.62
N LYS A 339 5.11 -28.31 17.96
CA LYS A 339 4.27 -29.22 17.17
C LYS A 339 2.86 -29.25 17.75
N ARG A 340 1.87 -29.32 16.86
CA ARG A 340 0.49 -29.50 17.27
C ARG A 340 0.25 -30.94 17.75
N GLU A 341 -0.26 -31.07 18.96
CA GLU A 341 -0.69 -32.35 19.53
C GLU A 341 -2.25 -32.40 19.61
N PRO A 342 -2.88 -33.51 19.26
CA PRO A 342 -2.31 -34.72 18.65
C PRO A 342 -1.82 -34.48 17.20
N ALA A 343 -0.99 -35.38 16.68
CA ALA A 343 -0.45 -35.32 15.31
C ALA A 343 -1.58 -35.39 14.26
N PHE A 344 -1.27 -34.95 13.02
CA PHE A 344 -2.29 -34.91 11.94
C PHE A 344 -3.03 -36.21 11.72
N ALA A 345 -2.31 -37.34 11.68
CA ALA A 345 -2.91 -38.65 11.44
C ALA A 345 -3.98 -39.00 12.50
N GLU A 346 -3.68 -38.75 13.78
CA GLU A 346 -4.59 -39.00 14.88
C GLU A 346 -5.80 -38.05 14.84
N ARG A 347 -5.59 -36.76 14.56
CA ARG A 347 -6.69 -35.81 14.38
C ARG A 347 -7.58 -36.15 13.19
N ASN A 348 -6.99 -36.63 12.09
CA ASN A 348 -7.74 -37.02 10.91
C ASN A 348 -8.67 -38.22 11.17
N GLU A 349 -8.23 -39.17 12.01
CA GLU A 349 -9.11 -40.26 12.44
C GLU A 349 -10.25 -39.76 13.30
N ALA A 350 -9.98 -38.89 14.28
CA ALA A 350 -11.00 -38.30 15.13
C ALA A 350 -12.03 -37.46 14.35
N GLN A 351 -11.61 -36.79 13.28
CA GLN A 351 -12.50 -36.00 12.43
C GLN A 351 -13.55 -36.85 11.68
N LYS A 352 -13.32 -38.16 11.49
CA LYS A 352 -14.32 -39.07 10.89
C LYS A 352 -15.59 -39.16 11.70
N GLU A 353 -15.53 -38.95 13.00
CA GLU A 353 -16.70 -38.92 13.91
C GLU A 353 -17.68 -37.79 13.58
N LEU A 354 -17.23 -36.73 12.86
CA LEU A 354 -18.10 -35.65 12.41
C LEU A 354 -19.08 -36.08 11.32
N GLY A 355 -18.89 -37.25 10.71
CA GLY A 355 -19.81 -37.79 9.69
C GLY A 355 -19.92 -36.95 8.41
N LEU A 356 -18.92 -36.09 8.14
CA LEU A 356 -18.93 -35.23 6.96
C LEU A 356 -18.74 -36.06 5.67
N PRO A 357 -19.39 -35.66 4.55
CA PRO A 357 -19.16 -36.30 3.26
C PRO A 357 -17.73 -36.03 2.75
N GLN A 358 -17.32 -36.72 1.70
CA GLN A 358 -15.98 -36.58 1.12
C GLN A 358 -15.71 -35.12 0.64
N LEU A 359 -16.73 -34.44 0.16
CA LEU A 359 -16.69 -33.03 -0.26
C LEU A 359 -17.75 -32.23 0.50
N PRO A 360 -17.45 -31.84 1.76
CA PRO A 360 -18.45 -31.13 2.55
C PRO A 360 -18.66 -29.71 2.03
N THR A 361 -19.94 -29.30 2.00
CA THR A 361 -20.33 -27.96 1.60
C THR A 361 -20.35 -26.98 2.78
N THR A 362 -19.93 -25.74 2.52
CA THR A 362 -19.98 -24.63 3.48
C THR A 362 -20.01 -23.31 2.73
N THR A 363 -20.05 -22.18 3.46
CA THR A 363 -19.91 -20.83 2.90
C THR A 363 -18.61 -20.18 3.38
N ILE A 364 -18.29 -18.98 2.83
CA ILE A 364 -17.05 -18.26 3.17
C ILE A 364 -17.04 -17.79 4.64
N GLY A 365 -18.19 -17.47 5.21
CA GLY A 365 -18.30 -16.99 6.60
C GLY A 365 -19.30 -15.86 6.77
N SER A 366 -19.03 -14.67 6.21
CA SER A 366 -19.93 -13.52 6.35
C SER A 366 -21.11 -13.57 5.36
N PHE A 367 -22.31 -13.34 5.89
CA PHE A 367 -23.52 -13.11 5.10
C PHE A 367 -23.73 -11.64 4.78
N PRO A 368 -24.52 -11.29 3.74
CA PRO A 368 -24.86 -9.91 3.46
C PRO A 368 -25.56 -9.25 4.66
N GLN A 369 -25.15 -8.06 5.02
CA GLN A 369 -25.75 -7.31 6.12
C GLN A 369 -27.17 -6.88 5.77
N THR A 370 -28.16 -7.33 6.54
CA THR A 370 -29.54 -6.94 6.37
C THR A 370 -29.76 -5.46 6.73
N LYS A 371 -30.89 -4.90 6.27
CA LYS A 371 -31.28 -3.53 6.63
C LYS A 371 -31.52 -3.40 8.13
N GLU A 372 -32.14 -4.41 8.71
CA GLU A 372 -32.55 -4.53 10.11
C GLU A 372 -31.31 -4.49 11.01
N ILE A 373 -30.28 -5.32 10.71
CA ILE A 373 -29.01 -5.32 11.47
C ILE A 373 -28.27 -3.99 11.36
N ARG A 374 -28.25 -3.37 10.18
CA ARG A 374 -27.62 -2.04 10.03
C ARG A 374 -28.35 -0.96 10.84
N GLN A 375 -29.68 -1.03 10.90
CA GLN A 375 -30.49 -0.09 11.71
C GLN A 375 -30.27 -0.34 13.22
N ALA A 376 -30.30 -1.61 13.68
CA ALA A 376 -30.05 -1.98 15.06
C ALA A 376 -28.66 -1.49 15.54
N ARG A 377 -27.62 -1.69 14.73
CA ARG A 377 -26.26 -1.19 15.00
C ARG A 377 -26.20 0.33 15.07
N ALA A 378 -26.91 1.03 14.19
CA ALA A 378 -26.95 2.49 14.19
C ALA A 378 -27.68 3.04 15.44
N ALA A 379 -28.79 2.42 15.83
CA ALA A 379 -29.56 2.78 17.01
C ALA A 379 -28.76 2.50 18.32
N HIS A 380 -28.11 1.35 18.39
CA HIS A 380 -27.24 1.00 19.52
C HIS A 380 -26.08 2.01 19.68
N ARG A 381 -25.39 2.35 18.61
CA ARG A 381 -24.29 3.34 18.63
C ARG A 381 -24.74 4.74 19.06
N LYS A 382 -26.01 5.10 18.82
CA LYS A 382 -26.62 6.37 19.29
C LYS A 382 -27.15 6.31 20.71
N GLY A 383 -27.12 5.13 21.35
CA GLY A 383 -27.75 4.92 22.66
C GLY A 383 -29.28 4.81 22.65
N GLU A 384 -29.87 4.63 21.46
CA GLU A 384 -31.33 4.48 21.26
C GLU A 384 -31.78 3.01 21.47
N LEU A 385 -30.84 2.06 21.44
CA LEU A 385 -31.07 0.63 21.67
C LEU A 385 -30.13 0.15 22.77
N SER A 386 -30.64 -0.63 23.73
CA SER A 386 -29.84 -1.18 24.81
C SER A 386 -28.90 -2.30 24.31
N ASP A 387 -27.81 -2.59 25.07
CA ASP A 387 -26.93 -3.73 24.80
C ASP A 387 -27.68 -5.05 24.74
N ALA A 388 -28.65 -5.25 25.64
CA ALA A 388 -29.46 -6.45 25.70
C ALA A 388 -30.32 -6.64 24.45
N ASP A 389 -30.99 -5.58 24.01
CA ASP A 389 -31.85 -5.63 22.81
C ASP A 389 -31.01 -5.74 21.52
N TYR A 390 -29.85 -5.07 21.47
CA TYR A 390 -28.92 -5.23 20.35
C TYR A 390 -28.41 -6.66 20.22
N ASN A 391 -27.98 -7.26 21.35
CA ASN A 391 -27.55 -8.65 21.39
C ASN A 391 -28.67 -9.63 21.06
N ALA A 392 -29.94 -9.34 21.40
CA ALA A 392 -31.07 -10.15 21.00
C ALA A 392 -31.26 -10.10 19.48
N ALA A 393 -31.22 -8.91 18.87
CA ALA A 393 -31.32 -8.74 17.41
C ALA A 393 -30.18 -9.49 16.67
N LEU A 394 -28.95 -9.48 17.19
CA LEU A 394 -27.83 -10.25 16.63
C LEU A 394 -28.09 -11.76 16.70
N LYS A 395 -28.60 -12.27 17.82
CA LYS A 395 -28.93 -13.70 17.97
C LYS A 395 -30.01 -14.14 17.03
N ASP A 396 -31.04 -13.32 16.82
CA ASP A 396 -32.13 -13.63 15.89
C ASP A 396 -31.60 -13.70 14.45
N GLU A 397 -30.72 -12.79 14.07
CA GLU A 397 -30.09 -12.83 12.73
C GLU A 397 -29.22 -14.07 12.55
N VAL A 398 -28.35 -14.41 13.54
CA VAL A 398 -27.55 -15.65 13.52
C VAL A 398 -28.43 -16.88 13.37
N LYS A 399 -29.53 -16.94 14.13
CA LYS A 399 -30.49 -18.03 14.06
C LYS A 399 -31.08 -18.16 12.64
N SER A 400 -31.51 -17.04 12.04
CA SER A 400 -32.06 -17.02 10.67
C SER A 400 -31.03 -17.49 9.64
N VAL A 401 -29.77 -17.12 9.79
CA VAL A 401 -28.67 -17.54 8.91
C VAL A 401 -28.40 -19.05 9.06
N ILE A 402 -28.43 -19.60 10.27
CA ILE A 402 -28.25 -21.03 10.52
C ILE A 402 -29.42 -21.82 9.91
N GLU A 403 -30.66 -21.42 10.20
CA GLU A 403 -31.86 -22.07 9.67
C GLU A 403 -31.90 -22.05 8.12
N LEU A 404 -31.41 -20.99 7.49
CA LEU A 404 -31.26 -20.92 6.05
C LEU A 404 -30.26 -21.97 5.53
N GLN A 405 -29.12 -22.10 6.14
CA GLN A 405 -28.08 -23.07 5.76
C GLN A 405 -28.56 -24.52 5.94
N GLU A 406 -29.26 -24.80 7.04
CA GLU A 406 -29.90 -26.11 7.26
C GLU A 406 -30.92 -26.45 6.18
N ARG A 407 -31.80 -25.49 5.81
CA ARG A 407 -32.79 -25.69 4.73
C ARG A 407 -32.11 -25.91 3.36
N LEU A 408 -30.95 -25.33 3.13
CA LEU A 408 -30.17 -25.51 1.91
C LEU A 408 -29.36 -26.81 1.90
N GLY A 409 -29.26 -27.50 3.04
CA GLY A 409 -28.53 -28.76 3.19
C GLY A 409 -27.02 -28.60 3.18
N LEU A 410 -26.49 -27.49 3.73
CA LEU A 410 -25.05 -27.33 3.89
C LEU A 410 -24.54 -28.25 5.01
N ASP A 411 -23.38 -28.86 4.80
CA ASP A 411 -22.78 -29.81 5.74
C ASP A 411 -22.09 -29.16 6.94
N VAL A 412 -21.48 -27.99 6.70
CA VAL A 412 -20.80 -27.21 7.76
C VAL A 412 -21.38 -25.81 7.78
N LEU A 413 -21.98 -25.44 8.90
CA LEU A 413 -22.67 -24.16 9.05
C LEU A 413 -21.74 -23.08 9.54
N VAL A 414 -21.94 -21.85 9.07
CA VAL A 414 -21.22 -20.65 9.51
C VAL A 414 -22.13 -19.74 10.32
N HIS A 415 -21.53 -18.95 11.21
CA HIS A 415 -22.22 -17.99 12.06
C HIS A 415 -22.87 -16.84 11.29
N GLY A 416 -22.31 -16.45 10.13
CA GLY A 416 -22.82 -15.38 9.26
C GLY A 416 -22.32 -13.97 9.58
N GLU A 417 -21.74 -13.77 10.76
CA GLU A 417 -21.05 -12.53 11.20
C GLU A 417 -21.90 -11.23 11.11
N PRO A 418 -23.15 -11.23 11.62
CA PRO A 418 -24.03 -10.05 11.52
C PRO A 418 -23.53 -8.84 12.33
N GLU A 419 -22.77 -9.08 13.42
CA GLU A 419 -22.19 -8.05 14.29
C GLU A 419 -20.99 -7.34 13.66
N ARG A 420 -20.33 -7.98 12.70
CA ARG A 420 -19.07 -7.51 12.11
C ARG A 420 -19.30 -6.48 10.99
N ASN A 421 -18.55 -5.40 11.02
CA ASN A 421 -18.41 -4.46 9.91
C ASN A 421 -17.16 -4.80 9.07
N ASP A 422 -16.01 -4.27 9.42
CA ASP A 422 -14.69 -4.67 8.93
C ASP A 422 -14.05 -5.66 9.91
N MET A 423 -13.39 -6.69 9.42
CA MET A 423 -12.84 -7.76 10.26
C MET A 423 -11.76 -7.22 11.20
N VAL A 424 -10.83 -6.42 10.69
CA VAL A 424 -9.71 -5.92 11.49
C VAL A 424 -10.21 -4.93 12.53
N GLN A 425 -11.07 -3.98 12.15
CA GLN A 425 -11.66 -3.03 13.08
C GLN A 425 -12.50 -3.71 14.16
N TYR A 426 -13.32 -4.69 13.79
CA TYR A 426 -14.17 -5.42 14.73
C TYR A 426 -13.37 -6.11 15.82
N PHE A 427 -12.35 -6.89 15.45
CA PHE A 427 -11.52 -7.56 16.44
C PHE A 427 -10.68 -6.60 17.26
N ALA A 428 -10.15 -5.54 16.67
CA ALA A 428 -9.39 -4.54 17.40
C ALA A 428 -10.25 -3.81 18.46
N GLU A 429 -11.51 -3.51 18.15
CA GLU A 429 -12.44 -2.88 19.11
C GLU A 429 -12.80 -3.79 20.29
N LEU A 430 -12.59 -5.12 20.18
CA LEU A 430 -12.84 -6.12 21.24
C LEU A 430 -11.59 -6.48 22.06
N LEU A 431 -10.40 -6.10 21.60
CA LEU A 431 -9.14 -6.46 22.24
C LEU A 431 -8.56 -5.28 23.04
N ASP A 432 -8.13 -5.55 24.27
CA ASP A 432 -7.39 -4.57 25.07
C ASP A 432 -6.05 -4.22 24.41
N GLY A 433 -5.67 -2.94 24.46
CA GLY A 433 -4.41 -2.45 23.90
C GLY A 433 -4.51 -1.93 22.49
N PHE A 434 -5.69 -2.00 21.85
CA PHE A 434 -5.96 -1.37 20.57
C PHE A 434 -6.74 -0.06 20.74
N VAL A 435 -6.52 0.88 19.85
CA VAL A 435 -7.34 2.09 19.70
C VAL A 435 -7.75 2.25 18.23
N THR A 436 -8.95 2.77 18.01
CA THR A 436 -9.42 3.11 16.67
C THR A 436 -9.63 4.62 16.56
N THR A 437 -9.33 5.18 15.40
CA THR A 437 -9.56 6.59 15.11
C THR A 437 -11.04 6.88 14.86
N GLU A 438 -11.45 8.14 14.99
CA GLU A 438 -12.80 8.60 14.60
C GLU A 438 -12.87 8.95 13.11
N ASN A 439 -11.87 9.66 12.62
CA ASN A 439 -11.83 10.25 11.28
C ASN A 439 -10.66 9.75 10.42
N GLY A 440 -9.84 8.86 10.93
CA GLY A 440 -8.69 8.30 10.24
C GLY A 440 -9.07 7.24 9.20
N TRP A 441 -9.97 7.59 8.28
CA TRP A 441 -10.41 6.69 7.23
C TRP A 441 -9.30 6.42 6.22
N VAL A 442 -9.07 5.14 5.93
CA VAL A 442 -8.19 4.67 4.86
C VAL A 442 -8.95 3.65 4.00
N GLN A 443 -8.46 3.43 2.79
CA GLN A 443 -9.04 2.42 1.91
C GLN A 443 -8.82 1.01 2.49
N SER A 444 -9.88 0.18 2.45
CA SER A 444 -9.84 -1.23 2.81
C SER A 444 -9.77 -2.11 1.55
N TYR A 445 -10.91 -2.44 0.97
CA TYR A 445 -11.00 -3.24 -0.25
C TYR A 445 -11.92 -2.57 -1.27
N GLY A 446 -11.44 -2.44 -2.51
CA GLY A 446 -12.17 -1.74 -3.58
C GLY A 446 -12.51 -0.32 -3.18
N SER A 447 -13.79 0.02 -3.12
CA SER A 447 -14.29 1.34 -2.69
C SER A 447 -14.63 1.43 -1.19
N ARG A 448 -14.39 0.38 -0.42
CA ARG A 448 -14.65 0.38 1.03
C ARG A 448 -13.55 1.13 1.77
N CYS A 449 -13.95 1.82 2.83
CA CYS A 449 -13.05 2.46 3.76
C CYS A 449 -13.19 1.83 5.15
N THR A 450 -12.10 1.80 5.90
CA THR A 450 -12.05 1.38 7.29
C THR A 450 -11.26 2.38 8.11
N ARG A 451 -11.41 2.31 9.43
CA ARG A 451 -10.58 3.04 10.38
C ARG A 451 -9.56 2.05 10.92
N PRO A 452 -8.27 2.19 10.56
CA PRO A 452 -7.25 1.29 11.05
C PRO A 452 -7.13 1.40 12.56
N PRO A 453 -7.00 0.28 13.25
CA PRO A 453 -6.69 0.25 14.67
C PRO A 453 -5.24 0.57 14.93
#